data_1918ee854a21762a581a17c0be47ec83
#
_entry.id   1918ee854a21762a581a17c0be47ec83
#
_cell.length_a   1.000
_cell.length_b   1.000
_cell.length_c   1.000
_cell.angle_alpha   90.00
_cell.angle_beta   90.00
_cell.angle_gamma   90.00
#
_symmetry.space_group_name_H-M   'P 1'
#
loop_
_entity.id
_entity.type
_entity.pdbx_description
1 polymer ?
#
loop_
_entity_poly.entity_id
_entity_poly.type
_entity_poly.pdbx_seq_one_letter_code
_entity_poly.pdbx_strand_id
1 'polypeptide(L)'
;MDDWFTLERIDEDTDILSEYRHGEETHCYLLRGRERSLLIDTGLGICDIRQAVDRLTDRPVAAVATHIHWDHIGGHRYFPEFYAHEAELNWLSGGFPLSVEAVRAMVADRCCLPEDFDVSRYTLFQGHPARVLRDGDRIELGGRTLEVLHTPGHSPGHMCFWEAERGYLFSGDLVYRGTLFACYPSTNPEEYLSSLERT
;
A
#
# COMPACT_ATOMS: atom_id res chain seq x y z
N MET A 1 -7.09 -22.98 5.90
CA MET A 1 -6.83 -21.76 5.12
C MET A 1 -6.66 -20.68 6.17
N ASP A 2 -5.51 -20.09 6.33
CA ASP A 2 -5.28 -19.10 7.39
C ASP A 2 -6.07 -17.84 7.04
N ASP A 3 -7.00 -17.42 7.92
CA ASP A 3 -7.80 -16.21 7.76
C ASP A 3 -6.97 -14.99 8.19
N TRP A 4 -5.83 -14.77 7.54
CA TRP A 4 -4.95 -13.66 7.82
C TRP A 4 -5.61 -12.33 7.47
N PHE A 5 -6.23 -12.26 6.29
CA PHE A 5 -6.92 -11.06 5.82
C PHE A 5 -8.39 -11.06 6.23
N THR A 6 -8.82 -9.98 6.88
CA THR A 6 -10.24 -9.67 7.05
C THR A 6 -10.72 -8.95 5.80
N LEU A 7 -11.80 -9.47 5.18
CA LEU A 7 -12.40 -8.92 3.96
C LEU A 7 -13.65 -8.12 4.33
N GLU A 8 -13.68 -6.86 3.93
CA GLU A 8 -14.81 -5.96 4.12
C GLU A 8 -15.19 -5.34 2.78
N ARG A 9 -16.49 -5.24 2.51
CA ARG A 9 -17.00 -4.64 1.29
C ARG A 9 -17.50 -3.23 1.56
N ILE A 10 -16.90 -2.23 0.87
CA ILE A 10 -17.36 -0.83 0.93
C ILE A 10 -18.56 -0.65 0.01
N ASP A 11 -18.43 -1.08 -1.23
CA ASP A 11 -19.48 -1.04 -2.25
C ASP A 11 -19.36 -2.22 -3.23
N GLU A 12 -20.19 -2.22 -4.27
CA GLU A 12 -20.25 -3.30 -5.26
C GLU A 12 -18.90 -3.59 -5.94
N ASP A 13 -18.04 -2.57 -6.09
CA ASP A 13 -16.77 -2.64 -6.81
C ASP A 13 -15.54 -2.31 -5.95
N THR A 14 -15.69 -2.22 -4.63
CA THR A 14 -14.60 -1.85 -3.71
C THR A 14 -14.59 -2.72 -2.46
N ASP A 15 -13.50 -3.45 -2.26
CA ASP A 15 -13.27 -4.24 -1.05
C ASP A 15 -12.01 -3.76 -0.30
N ILE A 16 -12.00 -3.96 1.02
CA ILE A 16 -10.84 -3.78 1.89
C ILE A 16 -10.32 -5.15 2.30
N LEU A 17 -9.00 -5.32 2.28
CA LEU A 17 -8.28 -6.47 2.82
C LEU A 17 -7.43 -5.95 3.98
N SER A 18 -7.80 -6.29 5.21
CA SER A 18 -7.18 -5.76 6.44
C SER A 18 -6.38 -6.82 7.18
N GLU A 19 -5.24 -6.44 7.76
CA GLU A 19 -4.33 -7.31 8.51
C GLU A 19 -4.41 -7.02 10.02
N TYR A 20 -5.60 -7.19 10.64
CA TYR A 20 -5.86 -6.92 12.07
C TYR A 20 -5.09 -7.80 13.05
N ARG A 21 -4.43 -8.87 12.58
CA ARG A 21 -3.61 -9.75 13.42
C ARG A 21 -2.21 -9.18 13.71
N HIS A 22 -1.87 -8.07 13.08
CA HIS A 22 -0.62 -7.34 13.30
C HIS A 22 -0.88 -5.94 13.89
N GLY A 23 0.06 -5.43 14.68
CA GLY A 23 -0.10 -4.13 15.35
C GLY A 23 -0.09 -2.91 14.44
N GLU A 24 0.40 -3.05 13.20
CA GLU A 24 0.33 -1.97 12.18
C GLU A 24 -1.06 -1.86 11.55
N GLU A 25 -1.90 -2.91 11.60
CA GLU A 25 -3.29 -2.90 11.10
C GLU A 25 -3.41 -2.37 9.67
N THR A 26 -2.56 -2.84 8.75
CA THR A 26 -2.57 -2.34 7.37
C THR A 26 -3.85 -2.67 6.61
N HIS A 27 -4.26 -1.76 5.73
CA HIS A 27 -5.46 -1.89 4.91
C HIS A 27 -5.10 -1.74 3.43
N CYS A 28 -5.45 -2.75 2.64
CA CYS A 28 -5.29 -2.74 1.19
C CYS A 28 -6.66 -2.61 0.53
N TYR A 29 -6.77 -1.83 -0.53
CA TYR A 29 -8.06 -1.57 -1.18
C TYR A 29 -8.07 -2.16 -2.59
N LEU A 30 -8.97 -3.12 -2.84
CA LEU A 30 -9.20 -3.67 -4.19
C LEU A 30 -10.33 -2.90 -4.88
N LEU A 31 -9.99 -2.22 -5.96
CA LEU A 31 -10.91 -1.47 -6.79
C LEU A 31 -11.12 -2.21 -8.12
N ARG A 32 -12.36 -2.58 -8.42
CA ARG A 32 -12.70 -3.25 -9.67
C ARG A 32 -13.27 -2.26 -10.68
N GLY A 33 -12.58 -2.09 -11.80
CA GLY A 33 -13.12 -1.42 -13.00
C GLY A 33 -13.67 -2.44 -14.00
N ARG A 34 -14.18 -1.99 -15.14
CA ARG A 34 -14.70 -2.89 -16.19
C ARG A 34 -13.60 -3.63 -16.95
N GLU A 35 -12.41 -3.04 -17.08
CA GLU A 35 -11.30 -3.56 -17.87
C GLU A 35 -10.24 -4.23 -17.01
N ARG A 36 -9.95 -3.66 -15.84
CA ARG A 36 -8.93 -4.12 -14.91
C ARG A 36 -9.30 -3.75 -13.48
N SER A 37 -8.59 -4.36 -12.54
CA SER A 37 -8.64 -4.01 -11.12
C SER A 37 -7.33 -3.36 -10.67
N LEU A 38 -7.40 -2.56 -9.62
CA LEU A 38 -6.26 -1.96 -8.96
C LEU A 38 -6.27 -2.37 -7.48
N LEU A 39 -5.14 -2.83 -6.99
CA LEU A 39 -4.91 -3.04 -5.56
C LEU A 39 -4.04 -1.89 -5.03
N ILE A 40 -4.60 -1.05 -4.17
CA ILE A 40 -3.87 0.00 -3.47
C ILE A 40 -3.25 -0.63 -2.22
N ASP A 41 -1.94 -0.60 -2.15
CA ASP A 41 -1.08 -1.29 -1.20
C ASP A 41 -1.24 -2.82 -1.21
N THR A 42 -0.29 -3.51 -0.60
CA THR A 42 -0.24 -4.98 -0.61
C THR A 42 0.11 -5.56 0.76
N GLY A 43 0.07 -4.72 1.79
CA GLY A 43 0.22 -5.11 3.19
C GLY A 43 1.64 -5.55 3.57
N LEU A 44 1.68 -6.24 4.69
CA LEU A 44 2.91 -6.67 5.37
C LEU A 44 3.71 -7.74 4.62
N GLY A 45 3.08 -8.48 3.70
CA GLY A 45 3.72 -9.59 2.99
C GLY A 45 3.94 -10.84 3.86
N ILE A 46 3.21 -10.97 4.95
CA ILE A 46 3.21 -12.16 5.83
C ILE A 46 2.47 -13.30 5.14
N CYS A 47 1.30 -13.04 4.58
CA CYS A 47 0.55 -13.99 3.78
C CYS A 47 0.44 -13.53 2.32
N ASP A 48 0.17 -14.48 1.42
CA ASP A 48 0.01 -14.21 0.00
C ASP A 48 -1.34 -13.52 -0.28
N ILE A 49 -1.32 -12.19 -0.32
CA ILE A 49 -2.50 -11.36 -0.61
C ILE A 49 -3.08 -11.64 -2.01
N ARG A 50 -2.26 -12.12 -2.97
CA ARG A 50 -2.72 -12.45 -4.32
C ARG A 50 -3.81 -13.50 -4.29
N GLN A 51 -3.69 -14.51 -3.43
CA GLN A 51 -4.73 -15.54 -3.29
C GLN A 51 -6.06 -14.99 -2.77
N ALA A 52 -6.03 -13.95 -1.92
CA ALA A 52 -7.24 -13.28 -1.47
C ALA A 52 -7.87 -12.44 -2.60
N VAL A 53 -7.04 -11.70 -3.34
CA VAL A 53 -7.46 -10.88 -4.48
C VAL A 53 -8.06 -11.73 -5.61
N ASP A 54 -7.47 -12.87 -5.95
CA ASP A 54 -7.95 -13.77 -7.03
C ASP A 54 -9.33 -14.39 -6.73
N ARG A 55 -9.78 -14.36 -5.47
CA ARG A 55 -11.15 -14.76 -5.09
C ARG A 55 -12.18 -13.65 -5.31
N LEU A 56 -11.72 -12.40 -5.43
CA LEU A 56 -12.58 -11.22 -5.52
C LEU A 56 -12.72 -10.70 -6.96
N THR A 57 -11.78 -11.02 -7.84
CA THR A 57 -11.78 -10.59 -9.24
C THR A 57 -11.06 -11.58 -10.15
N ASP A 58 -11.58 -11.75 -11.36
CA ASP A 58 -10.96 -12.51 -12.46
C ASP A 58 -10.25 -11.58 -13.49
N ARG A 59 -10.29 -10.26 -13.25
CA ARG A 59 -9.68 -9.27 -14.13
C ARG A 59 -8.18 -9.14 -13.87
N PRO A 60 -7.41 -8.65 -14.85
CA PRO A 60 -6.02 -8.28 -14.62
C PRO A 60 -5.90 -7.29 -13.47
N VAL A 61 -4.98 -7.54 -12.52
CA VAL A 61 -4.76 -6.70 -11.34
C VAL A 61 -3.38 -6.07 -11.42
N ALA A 62 -3.33 -4.73 -11.38
CA ALA A 62 -2.12 -4.00 -11.06
C ALA A 62 -2.11 -3.63 -9.57
N ALA A 63 -0.94 -3.60 -8.95
CA ALA A 63 -0.78 -3.02 -7.62
C ALA A 63 -0.28 -1.57 -7.73
N VAL A 64 -0.61 -0.73 -6.76
CA VAL A 64 -0.02 0.61 -6.61
C VAL A 64 0.30 0.84 -5.15
N ALA A 65 1.49 1.36 -4.87
CA ALA A 65 1.86 1.74 -3.52
C ALA A 65 1.40 3.18 -3.24
N THR A 66 0.80 3.41 -2.07
CA THR A 66 0.66 4.78 -1.55
C THR A 66 2.04 5.36 -1.26
N HIS A 67 2.95 4.53 -0.73
CA HIS A 67 4.35 4.85 -0.48
C HIS A 67 5.16 3.55 -0.27
N ILE A 68 6.49 3.66 -0.20
CA ILE A 68 7.38 2.50 -0.14
C ILE A 68 7.83 2.23 1.31
N HIS A 69 6.87 2.06 2.22
CA HIS A 69 7.16 1.44 3.52
C HIS A 69 6.89 -0.07 3.47
N TRP A 70 7.58 -0.79 4.33
CA TRP A 70 7.64 -2.25 4.34
C TRP A 70 6.28 -2.92 4.53
N ASP A 71 5.41 -2.28 5.28
CA ASP A 71 4.05 -2.71 5.63
C ASP A 71 3.01 -2.42 4.53
N HIS A 72 3.37 -1.61 3.53
CA HIS A 72 2.52 -1.28 2.37
C HIS A 72 2.89 -2.05 1.10
N ILE A 73 4.14 -2.53 1.00
CA ILE A 73 4.64 -3.16 -0.23
C ILE A 73 5.04 -4.63 -0.08
N GLY A 74 4.79 -5.25 1.07
CA GLY A 74 5.25 -6.61 1.36
C GLY A 74 4.76 -7.67 0.38
N GLY A 75 3.53 -7.51 -0.14
CA GLY A 75 2.92 -8.38 -1.15
C GLY A 75 3.16 -7.97 -2.61
N HIS A 76 3.89 -6.89 -2.90
CA HIS A 76 4.12 -6.44 -4.29
C HIS A 76 4.80 -7.51 -5.17
N ARG A 77 5.57 -8.41 -4.56
CA ARG A 77 6.21 -9.55 -5.24
C ARG A 77 5.23 -10.46 -6.00
N TYR A 78 3.95 -10.44 -5.65
CA TYR A 78 2.91 -11.23 -6.28
C TYR A 78 2.24 -10.52 -7.46
N PHE A 79 2.59 -9.24 -7.73
CA PHE A 79 2.00 -8.42 -8.79
C PHE A 79 3.08 -7.97 -9.77
N PRO A 80 3.19 -8.62 -10.95
CA PRO A 80 4.21 -8.24 -11.96
C PRO A 80 4.03 -6.81 -12.47
N GLU A 81 2.79 -6.31 -12.49
CA GLU A 81 2.47 -4.95 -12.83
C GLU A 81 2.20 -4.16 -11.55
N PHE A 82 3.12 -3.28 -11.18
CA PHE A 82 2.92 -2.37 -10.06
C PHE A 82 3.39 -0.95 -10.41
N TYR A 83 2.88 0.03 -9.66
CA TYR A 83 3.15 1.45 -9.84
C TYR A 83 3.67 2.04 -8.53
N ALA A 84 4.56 3.03 -8.64
CA ALA A 84 5.14 3.73 -7.49
C ALA A 84 5.49 5.18 -7.86
N HIS A 85 5.64 6.05 -6.87
CA HIS A 85 6.05 7.43 -7.08
C HIS A 85 7.54 7.56 -7.40
N GLU A 86 7.90 8.53 -8.25
CA GLU A 86 9.29 8.75 -8.68
C GLU A 86 10.26 9.03 -7.53
N ALA A 87 9.82 9.70 -6.46
CA ALA A 87 10.66 10.09 -5.34
C ALA A 87 11.19 8.91 -4.49
N GLU A 88 10.59 7.73 -4.59
CA GLU A 88 10.96 6.55 -3.80
C GLU A 88 11.56 5.39 -4.62
N LEU A 89 11.87 5.60 -5.88
CA LEU A 89 12.47 4.55 -6.72
C LEU A 89 13.80 4.01 -6.16
N ASN A 90 14.56 4.87 -5.48
CA ASN A 90 15.79 4.44 -4.80
C ASN A 90 15.51 3.42 -3.68
N TRP A 91 14.38 3.53 -2.97
CA TRP A 91 14.01 2.58 -1.92
C TRP A 91 13.69 1.20 -2.49
N LEU A 92 13.05 1.15 -3.64
CA LEU A 92 12.80 -0.09 -4.39
C LEU A 92 14.07 -0.73 -4.96
N SER A 93 15.17 0.02 -4.99
CA SER A 93 16.48 -0.42 -5.50
C SER A 93 17.49 -0.72 -4.39
N GLY A 94 17.03 -0.91 -3.15
CA GLY A 94 17.86 -1.23 -1.98
C GLY A 94 18.28 -0.02 -1.13
N GLY A 95 17.81 1.19 -1.44
CA GLY A 95 18.06 2.41 -0.65
C GLY A 95 17.01 2.65 0.45
N PHE A 96 16.26 1.62 0.87
CA PHE A 96 15.29 1.77 1.97
C PHE A 96 15.99 2.17 3.27
N PRO A 97 15.44 3.14 4.05
CA PRO A 97 16.18 3.75 5.17
C PRO A 97 16.35 2.87 6.41
N LEU A 98 15.71 1.69 6.44
CA LEU A 98 15.86 0.72 7.53
C LEU A 98 16.54 -0.55 7.05
N SER A 99 17.32 -1.19 7.92
CA SER A 99 17.89 -2.51 7.63
C SER A 99 16.80 -3.60 7.64
N VAL A 100 17.05 -4.69 6.93
CA VAL A 100 16.13 -5.84 6.93
C VAL A 100 15.96 -6.44 8.33
N GLU A 101 16.99 -6.38 9.18
CA GLU A 101 16.93 -6.84 10.57
C GLU A 101 16.00 -5.97 11.42
N ALA A 102 16.04 -4.65 11.24
CA ALA A 102 15.13 -3.74 11.92
C ALA A 102 13.66 -4.01 11.48
N VAL A 103 13.43 -4.19 10.19
CA VAL A 103 12.09 -4.52 9.68
C VAL A 103 11.61 -5.89 10.17
N ARG A 104 12.47 -6.92 10.21
CA ARG A 104 12.13 -8.23 10.79
C ARG A 104 11.69 -8.12 12.25
N ALA A 105 12.35 -7.27 13.03
CA ALA A 105 11.95 -7.01 14.41
C ALA A 105 10.56 -6.37 14.50
N MET A 106 10.24 -5.44 13.59
CA MET A 106 8.90 -4.82 13.49
C MET A 106 7.83 -5.82 13.05
N VAL A 107 8.12 -6.66 12.04
CA VAL A 107 7.24 -7.76 11.61
C VAL A 107 6.93 -8.75 12.73
N ALA A 108 7.87 -8.98 13.64
CA ALA A 108 7.69 -9.88 14.77
C ALA A 108 7.00 -9.24 15.98
N ASP A 109 6.84 -7.92 15.99
CA ASP A 109 6.29 -7.20 17.14
C ASP A 109 4.75 -7.18 17.10
N ARG A 110 4.13 -7.31 18.29
CA ARG A 110 2.69 -7.17 18.52
C ARG A 110 1.80 -7.87 17.48
N CYS A 111 2.11 -9.14 17.17
CA CYS A 111 1.42 -9.90 16.14
C CYS A 111 1.12 -11.35 16.56
N CYS A 112 0.13 -11.94 15.89
CA CYS A 112 -0.17 -13.37 15.94
C CYS A 112 0.17 -13.97 14.57
N LEU A 113 1.48 -14.14 14.30
CA LEU A 113 1.98 -14.68 13.04
C LEU A 113 1.43 -16.09 12.76
N PRO A 114 1.22 -16.46 11.50
CA PRO A 114 0.95 -17.84 11.11
C PRO A 114 2.08 -18.78 11.58
N GLU A 115 1.74 -20.01 11.96
CA GLU A 115 2.71 -20.99 12.51
C GLU A 115 3.85 -21.34 11.53
N ASP A 116 3.56 -21.27 10.23
CA ASP A 116 4.50 -21.57 9.14
C ASP A 116 5.28 -20.34 8.66
N PHE A 117 5.02 -19.15 9.22
CA PHE A 117 5.73 -17.93 8.83
C PHE A 117 7.06 -17.81 9.56
N ASP A 118 8.15 -17.84 8.82
CA ASP A 118 9.51 -17.69 9.34
C ASP A 118 10.02 -16.26 9.13
N VAL A 119 9.99 -15.44 10.18
CA VAL A 119 10.47 -14.05 10.17
C VAL A 119 11.91 -13.93 9.69
N SER A 120 12.76 -14.94 9.95
CA SER A 120 14.17 -14.91 9.53
C SER A 120 14.33 -14.90 8.00
N ARG A 121 13.32 -15.35 7.28
CA ARG A 121 13.26 -15.37 5.81
C ARG A 121 12.57 -14.14 5.21
N TYR A 122 12.00 -13.28 6.04
CA TYR A 122 11.37 -12.05 5.54
C TYR A 122 12.41 -11.16 4.85
N THR A 123 12.03 -10.59 3.70
CA THR A 123 12.87 -9.69 2.91
C THR A 123 12.06 -8.48 2.48
N LEU A 124 12.70 -7.32 2.46
CA LEU A 124 12.13 -6.13 1.86
C LEU A 124 11.92 -6.37 0.36
N PHE A 125 10.76 -5.96 -0.14
CA PHE A 125 10.51 -6.02 -1.57
C PHE A 125 11.43 -5.05 -2.30
N GLN A 126 12.00 -5.53 -3.40
CA GLN A 126 12.76 -4.73 -4.38
C GLN A 126 12.22 -5.03 -5.77
N GLY A 127 12.19 -4.01 -6.62
CA GLY A 127 11.67 -4.17 -7.98
C GLY A 127 11.66 -2.87 -8.76
N HIS A 128 11.25 -2.97 -10.02
CA HIS A 128 11.10 -1.83 -10.90
C HIS A 128 9.61 -1.67 -11.26
N PRO A 129 8.98 -0.53 -10.95
CA PRO A 129 7.59 -0.32 -11.28
C PRO A 129 7.36 -0.32 -12.80
N ALA A 130 6.27 -0.91 -13.23
CA ALA A 130 5.82 -0.88 -14.63
C ALA A 130 5.42 0.54 -15.05
N ARG A 131 4.99 1.35 -14.10
CA ARG A 131 4.68 2.77 -14.30
C ARG A 131 5.17 3.58 -13.10
N VAL A 132 5.90 4.65 -13.40
CA VAL A 132 6.30 5.68 -12.44
C VAL A 132 5.24 6.75 -12.42
N LEU A 133 4.72 7.07 -11.23
CA LEU A 133 3.65 8.03 -11.02
C LEU A 133 4.16 9.38 -10.53
N ARG A 134 3.38 10.42 -10.85
CA ARG A 134 3.58 11.81 -10.44
C ARG A 134 2.25 12.45 -10.06
N ASP A 135 2.33 13.59 -9.43
CA ASP A 135 1.16 14.40 -9.11
C ASP A 135 0.29 14.68 -10.35
N GLY A 136 -1.02 14.52 -10.21
CA GLY A 136 -1.99 14.71 -11.28
C GLY A 136 -2.08 13.58 -12.30
N ASP A 137 -1.26 12.53 -12.20
CA ASP A 137 -1.42 11.34 -13.04
C ASP A 137 -2.76 10.67 -12.80
N ARG A 138 -3.27 10.00 -13.84
CA ARG A 138 -4.56 9.29 -13.76
C ARG A 138 -4.38 7.80 -14.01
N ILE A 139 -5.09 6.99 -13.22
CA ILE A 139 -5.14 5.53 -13.35
C ILE A 139 -6.55 5.16 -13.80
N GLU A 140 -6.65 4.65 -15.02
CA GLU A 140 -7.93 4.25 -15.63
C GLU A 140 -8.16 2.74 -15.44
N LEU A 141 -9.35 2.37 -14.98
CA LEU A 141 -9.73 0.97 -14.73
C LEU A 141 -10.87 0.48 -15.65
N GLY A 142 -11.31 1.34 -16.59
CA GLY A 142 -12.51 1.10 -17.38
C GLY A 142 -13.78 1.47 -16.59
N GLY A 143 -14.12 2.75 -16.61
CA GLY A 143 -15.29 3.30 -15.90
C GLY A 143 -15.05 3.67 -14.43
N ARG A 144 -13.82 3.62 -13.98
CA ARG A 144 -13.31 4.22 -12.75
C ARG A 144 -11.98 4.88 -13.05
N THR A 145 -11.78 6.06 -12.53
CA THR A 145 -10.54 6.83 -12.68
C THR A 145 -10.07 7.34 -11.34
N LEU A 146 -8.83 7.07 -11.02
CA LEU A 146 -8.18 7.64 -9.84
C LEU A 146 -7.18 8.71 -10.28
N GLU A 147 -7.20 9.84 -9.60
CA GLU A 147 -6.19 10.88 -9.72
C GLU A 147 -5.15 10.71 -8.61
N VAL A 148 -3.88 10.79 -8.98
CA VAL A 148 -2.75 10.75 -8.06
C VAL A 148 -2.57 12.12 -7.44
N LEU A 149 -2.64 12.20 -6.13
CA LEU A 149 -2.28 13.39 -5.35
C LEU A 149 -0.96 13.11 -4.65
N HIS A 150 0.13 13.76 -5.06
CA HIS A 150 1.40 13.66 -4.34
C HIS A 150 1.28 14.40 -3.01
N THR A 151 1.41 13.68 -1.92
CA THR A 151 1.21 14.17 -0.53
C THR A 151 2.43 13.80 0.33
N PRO A 152 3.60 14.42 0.04
CA PRO A 152 4.83 14.11 0.76
C PRO A 152 4.75 14.51 2.24
N GLY A 153 5.67 13.98 3.04
CA GLY A 153 5.80 14.33 4.44
C GLY A 153 5.84 13.11 5.36
N HIS A 154 4.90 12.16 5.24
CA HIS A 154 5.03 10.85 5.87
C HIS A 154 6.22 10.09 5.27
N SER A 155 6.31 10.11 3.96
CA SER A 155 7.47 9.70 3.18
C SER A 155 7.63 10.61 1.95
N PRO A 156 8.79 10.64 1.27
CA PRO A 156 9.03 11.56 0.14
C PRO A 156 8.12 11.34 -1.06
N GLY A 157 7.68 10.11 -1.29
CA GLY A 157 6.85 9.73 -2.44
C GLY A 157 5.43 9.34 -2.06
N HIS A 158 4.97 9.70 -0.86
CA HIS A 158 3.62 9.38 -0.43
C HIS A 158 2.58 9.97 -1.39
N MET A 159 1.58 9.18 -1.75
CA MET A 159 0.46 9.55 -2.62
C MET A 159 -0.87 9.20 -1.96
N CYS A 160 -1.84 10.09 -2.12
CA CYS A 160 -3.25 9.74 -2.00
C CYS A 160 -3.83 9.47 -3.39
N PHE A 161 -4.92 8.71 -3.45
CA PHE A 161 -5.66 8.47 -4.68
C PHE A 161 -7.08 8.98 -4.55
N TRP A 162 -7.44 9.93 -5.41
CA TRP A 162 -8.76 10.56 -5.43
C TRP A 162 -9.64 9.99 -6.53
N GLU A 163 -10.81 9.48 -6.18
CA GLU A 163 -11.84 9.05 -7.12
C GLU A 163 -13.04 9.99 -7.04
N ALA A 164 -13.07 11.00 -7.91
CA ALA A 164 -14.07 12.06 -7.88
C ALA A 164 -15.51 11.56 -8.07
N GLU A 165 -15.71 10.55 -8.93
CA GLU A 165 -17.05 10.05 -9.26
C GLU A 165 -17.75 9.39 -8.06
N ARG A 166 -16.98 8.80 -7.15
CA ARG A 166 -17.51 8.13 -5.95
C ARG A 166 -17.25 8.94 -4.67
N GLY A 167 -16.45 9.99 -4.73
CA GLY A 167 -16.06 10.79 -3.58
C GLY A 167 -15.16 10.02 -2.60
N TYR A 168 -14.29 9.12 -3.11
CA TYR A 168 -13.36 8.36 -2.30
C TYR A 168 -11.97 8.96 -2.33
N LEU A 169 -11.38 9.10 -1.14
CA LEU A 169 -9.97 9.40 -0.98
C LEU A 169 -9.29 8.23 -0.27
N PHE A 170 -8.36 7.58 -0.96
CA PHE A 170 -7.49 6.56 -0.38
C PHE A 170 -6.24 7.27 0.12
N SER A 171 -6.18 7.48 1.43
CA SER A 171 -5.25 8.42 2.06
C SER A 171 -3.91 7.80 2.46
N GLY A 172 -3.73 6.47 2.36
CA GLY A 172 -2.54 5.83 2.91
C GLY A 172 -2.26 6.30 4.34
N ASP A 173 -1.02 6.66 4.61
CA ASP A 173 -0.57 7.12 5.92
C ASP A 173 -0.63 8.64 6.12
N LEU A 174 -1.34 9.37 5.24
CA LEU A 174 -1.58 10.79 5.46
C LEU A 174 -2.65 11.02 6.55
N VAL A 175 -3.77 10.27 6.51
CA VAL A 175 -4.86 10.43 7.48
C VAL A 175 -5.45 9.07 7.84
N TYR A 176 -5.44 8.74 9.12
CA TYR A 176 -6.06 7.56 9.70
C TYR A 176 -6.46 7.80 11.17
N ARG A 177 -7.20 6.88 11.77
CA ARG A 177 -7.56 6.97 13.19
C ARG A 177 -6.38 6.52 14.05
N GLY A 178 -5.88 7.42 14.89
CA GLY A 178 -4.77 7.13 15.79
C GLY A 178 -3.71 8.22 15.81
N THR A 179 -2.51 7.87 16.23
CA THR A 179 -1.36 8.78 16.23
C THR A 179 -0.73 8.81 14.85
N LEU A 180 -0.73 9.96 14.20
CA LEU A 180 -0.08 10.14 12.90
C LEU A 180 1.44 10.08 13.06
N PHE A 181 2.09 9.21 12.28
CA PHE A 181 3.53 9.04 12.32
C PHE A 181 4.24 10.05 11.40
N ALA A 182 4.74 11.14 11.99
CA ALA A 182 5.55 12.16 11.33
C ALA A 182 6.90 12.35 12.04
N CYS A 183 7.47 11.28 12.62
CA CYS A 183 8.65 11.33 13.46
C CYS A 183 9.80 10.39 13.03
N TYR A 184 9.63 9.65 11.93
CA TYR A 184 10.71 8.84 11.38
C TYR A 184 11.76 9.72 10.68
N PRO A 185 13.01 9.24 10.52
CA PRO A 185 14.06 9.97 9.79
C PRO A 185 13.70 10.32 8.35
N SER A 186 12.76 9.61 7.75
CA SER A 186 12.26 9.83 6.38
C SER A 186 11.10 10.83 6.31
N THR A 187 10.54 11.27 7.45
CA THR A 187 9.40 12.18 7.49
C THR A 187 9.82 13.66 7.47
N ASN A 188 8.96 14.48 6.85
CA ASN A 188 9.07 15.93 6.87
C ASN A 188 7.75 16.52 7.40
N PRO A 189 7.72 16.97 8.67
CA PRO A 189 6.48 17.47 9.28
C PRO A 189 5.88 18.70 8.59
N GLU A 190 6.70 19.56 7.97
CA GLU A 190 6.22 20.75 7.25
C GLU A 190 5.52 20.36 5.95
N GLU A 191 6.10 19.43 5.18
CA GLU A 191 5.46 18.87 3.99
C GLU A 191 4.22 18.06 4.35
N TYR A 192 4.26 17.31 5.48
CA TYR A 192 3.11 16.56 5.97
C TYR A 192 1.91 17.48 6.25
N LEU A 193 2.15 18.61 6.96
CA LEU A 193 1.10 19.60 7.22
C LEU A 193 0.54 20.19 5.92
N SER A 194 1.43 20.57 5.00
CA SER A 194 1.02 21.11 3.69
C SER A 194 0.19 20.09 2.89
N SER A 195 0.53 18.81 2.99
CA SER A 195 -0.21 17.72 2.34
C SER A 195 -1.60 17.54 2.95
N LEU A 196 -1.74 17.66 4.28
CA LEU A 196 -3.03 17.64 4.96
C LEU A 196 -3.94 18.82 4.57
N GLU A 197 -3.36 20.01 4.37
CA GLU A 197 -4.13 21.19 3.95
C GLU A 197 -4.60 21.11 2.48
N ARG A 198 -3.93 20.29 1.67
CA ARG A 198 -4.23 20.12 0.26
C ARG A 198 -5.39 19.14 0.02
N THR A 199 -5.55 18.13 0.86
CA THR A 199 -6.54 17.04 0.72
C THR A 199 -7.80 17.32 1.50
#